data_876f7f639e4a6f91cae4cbced386b937
#
_entry.id   876f7f639e4a6f91cae4cbced386b937
#
_cell.length_a   1.000
_cell.length_b   1.000
_cell.length_c   1.000
_cell.angle_alpha   90.00
_cell.angle_beta   90.00
_cell.angle_gamma   90.00
#
_symmetry.space_group_name_H-M   'P 1'
#
loop_
_entity.id
_entity.type
_entity.pdbx_description
1 polymer ?
#
loop_
_entity_poly.entity_id
_entity_poly.type
_entity_poly.pdbx_seq_one_letter_code
_entity_poly.pdbx_strand_id
1 'polypeptide(L)'
;DLIERIQYKASFEFISLLDKFILYMENNYFKATDVKLTKYITIPAEFINEQFKRFHRYPIRQRFETMTDYILEMMQLQYNLTVSTPEKNQLKKEIKKMFAGNNDLQIYKDFFEWIGKPEMFKTRKNRILEYADLAPLAYLHIALNGNNAQSYVKHLLIDEMQDYSPIQYKVIQKLYPCRKTIL
;
A
#
# COMPACT_ATOMS: atom_id res chain seq x y z
N ASP A 1 -18.03 -21.88 3.69
CA ASP A 1 -19.21 -21.70 2.82
C ASP A 1 -19.16 -20.27 2.26
N LEU A 2 -19.94 -19.96 1.22
CA LEU A 2 -19.96 -18.63 0.59
C LEU A 2 -20.51 -17.55 1.52
N ILE A 3 -21.60 -17.87 2.22
CA ILE A 3 -22.26 -16.95 3.16
C ILE A 3 -21.31 -16.59 4.30
N GLU A 4 -20.64 -17.58 4.85
CA GLU A 4 -19.64 -17.39 5.89
C GLU A 4 -18.50 -16.45 5.43
N ARG A 5 -17.98 -16.62 4.20
CA ARG A 5 -16.95 -15.74 3.66
C ARG A 5 -17.46 -14.31 3.49
N ILE A 6 -18.69 -14.12 3.01
CA ILE A 6 -19.29 -12.79 2.85
C ILE A 6 -19.43 -12.11 4.21
N GLN A 7 -19.98 -12.81 5.21
CA GLN A 7 -20.16 -12.27 6.57
C GLN A 7 -18.82 -11.94 7.23
N TYR A 8 -17.83 -12.82 7.12
CA TYR A 8 -16.50 -12.59 7.67
C TYR A 8 -15.83 -11.37 7.07
N LYS A 9 -15.81 -11.26 5.74
CA LYS A 9 -15.19 -10.12 5.02
C LYS A 9 -15.91 -8.79 5.24
N ALA A 10 -17.16 -8.82 5.67
CA ALA A 10 -17.93 -7.63 6.05
C ALA A 10 -17.75 -7.22 7.52
N SER A 11 -17.08 -8.01 8.33
CA SER A 11 -16.97 -7.79 9.78
C SER A 11 -15.96 -6.70 10.15
N PHE A 12 -16.15 -6.08 11.32
CA PHE A 12 -15.17 -5.15 11.89
C PHE A 12 -13.86 -5.85 12.27
N GLU A 13 -13.94 -7.12 12.69
CA GLU A 13 -12.76 -7.95 12.98
C GLU A 13 -11.87 -8.06 11.74
N PHE A 14 -12.46 -8.32 10.57
CA PHE A 14 -11.74 -8.42 9.31
C PHE A 14 -10.98 -7.13 8.97
N ILE A 15 -11.64 -5.96 9.12
CA ILE A 15 -11.00 -4.66 8.89
C ILE A 15 -9.83 -4.45 9.85
N SER A 16 -10.03 -4.76 11.12
CA SER A 16 -8.97 -4.63 12.14
C SER A 16 -7.77 -5.51 11.83
N LEU A 17 -7.99 -6.74 11.37
CA LEU A 17 -6.93 -7.66 10.96
C LEU A 17 -6.22 -7.18 9.69
N LEU A 18 -6.96 -6.62 8.74
CA LEU A 18 -6.38 -6.04 7.53
C LEU A 18 -5.49 -4.83 7.84
N ASP A 19 -5.91 -3.96 8.75
CA ASP A 19 -5.09 -2.83 9.23
C ASP A 19 -3.81 -3.32 9.92
N LYS A 20 -3.90 -4.36 10.75
CA LYS A 20 -2.73 -4.98 11.39
C LYS A 20 -1.78 -5.60 10.36
N PHE A 21 -2.32 -6.22 9.33
CA PHE A 21 -1.51 -6.79 8.26
C PHE A 21 -0.80 -5.71 7.43
N ILE A 22 -1.45 -4.58 7.15
CA ILE A 22 -0.81 -3.44 6.48
C ILE A 22 0.37 -2.94 7.30
N LEU A 23 0.22 -2.82 8.62
CA LEU A 23 1.31 -2.45 9.52
C LEU A 23 2.43 -3.52 9.55
N TYR A 24 2.06 -4.79 9.53
CA TYR A 24 3.01 -5.90 9.41
C TYR A 24 3.82 -5.81 8.11
N MET A 25 3.18 -5.52 6.98
CA MET A 25 3.86 -5.32 5.70
C MET A 25 4.88 -4.18 5.76
N GLU A 26 4.51 -3.04 6.35
CA GLU A 26 5.41 -1.89 6.51
C GLU A 26 6.70 -2.27 7.25
N ASN A 27 6.60 -3.18 8.21
CA ASN A 27 7.74 -3.59 9.03
C ASN A 27 8.52 -4.79 8.48
N ASN A 28 7.94 -5.58 7.56
CA ASN A 28 8.50 -6.88 7.17
C ASN A 28 8.71 -7.06 5.66
N TYR A 29 8.00 -6.33 4.80
CA TYR A 29 8.07 -6.50 3.34
C TYR A 29 9.17 -5.67 2.69
N PHE A 30 9.63 -4.59 3.33
CA PHE A 30 10.73 -3.79 2.84
C PHE A 30 12.04 -4.26 3.48
N LYS A 31 12.96 -4.74 2.64
CA LYS A 31 14.30 -5.20 3.05
C LYS A 31 15.33 -4.43 2.25
N ALA A 32 15.90 -3.40 2.89
CA ALA A 32 16.93 -2.58 2.29
C ALA A 32 18.21 -3.38 2.03
N THR A 33 18.84 -3.09 0.91
CA THR A 33 20.16 -3.59 0.53
C THR A 33 21.03 -2.42 0.11
N ASP A 34 22.35 -2.60 0.17
CA ASP A 34 23.29 -1.61 -0.33
C ASP A 34 23.10 -1.39 -1.83
N VAL A 35 23.14 -0.13 -2.28
CA VAL A 35 23.03 0.23 -3.70
C VAL A 35 24.25 1.02 -4.14
N LYS A 36 24.93 0.56 -5.20
CA LYS A 36 25.98 1.34 -5.86
C LYS A 36 25.36 2.45 -6.69
N LEU A 37 25.58 3.69 -6.30
CA LEU A 37 25.17 4.87 -7.06
C LEU A 37 26.17 5.17 -8.19
N THR A 38 27.47 5.09 -7.87
CA THR A 38 28.57 5.26 -8.81
C THR A 38 29.62 4.19 -8.56
N LYS A 39 30.70 4.20 -9.37
CA LYS A 39 31.84 3.28 -9.15
C LYS A 39 32.44 3.41 -7.72
N TYR A 40 32.35 4.59 -7.12
CA TYR A 40 33.02 4.90 -5.84
C TYR A 40 32.03 5.13 -4.68
N ILE A 41 30.75 5.27 -4.95
CA ILE A 41 29.75 5.64 -3.96
C ILE A 41 28.72 4.53 -3.84
N THR A 42 28.61 3.99 -2.62
CA THR A 42 27.59 3.02 -2.23
C THR A 42 26.66 3.66 -1.21
N ILE A 43 25.35 3.55 -1.44
CA ILE A 43 24.31 3.97 -0.50
C ILE A 43 24.07 2.80 0.45
N PRO A 44 24.33 2.96 1.77
CA PRO A 44 24.14 1.87 2.71
C PRO A 44 22.69 1.47 2.89
N ALA A 45 22.42 0.18 3.05
CA ALA A 45 21.09 -0.36 3.34
C ALA A 45 20.43 0.29 4.56
N GLU A 46 21.23 0.55 5.61
CA GLU A 46 20.75 1.20 6.82
C GLU A 46 20.17 2.59 6.53
N PHE A 47 20.89 3.41 5.75
CA PHE A 47 20.42 4.74 5.34
C PHE A 47 19.12 4.65 4.51
N ILE A 48 19.03 3.70 3.58
CA ILE A 48 17.81 3.47 2.78
C ILE A 48 16.64 3.08 3.69
N ASN A 49 16.87 2.18 4.65
CA ASN A 49 15.85 1.74 5.60
C ASN A 49 15.36 2.87 6.51
N GLU A 50 16.27 3.73 6.95
CA GLU A 50 15.91 4.94 7.71
C GLU A 50 14.98 5.86 6.91
N GLN A 51 15.23 6.04 5.62
CA GLN A 51 14.38 6.87 4.77
C GLN A 51 13.00 6.22 4.56
N PHE A 52 12.93 4.91 4.40
CA PHE A 52 11.66 4.21 4.32
C PHE A 52 10.79 4.44 5.57
N LYS A 53 11.38 4.40 6.75
CA LYS A 53 10.72 4.71 8.03
C LYS A 53 10.37 6.20 8.15
N ARG A 54 11.25 7.09 7.71
CA ARG A 54 11.05 8.53 7.77
C ARG A 54 9.80 8.96 7.03
N PHE A 55 9.56 8.39 5.86
CA PHE A 55 8.41 8.72 5.03
C PHE A 55 7.17 7.85 5.32
N HIS A 56 7.02 7.35 6.54
CA HIS A 56 5.92 6.46 6.96
C HIS A 56 4.52 7.03 6.76
N ARG A 57 4.37 8.37 6.68
CA ARG A 57 3.08 9.03 6.43
C ARG A 57 2.59 8.88 4.99
N TYR A 58 3.48 8.57 4.06
CA TYR A 58 3.11 8.31 2.68
C TYR A 58 2.65 6.86 2.52
N PRO A 59 1.70 6.59 1.62
CA PRO A 59 1.39 5.23 1.18
C PRO A 59 2.67 4.51 0.73
N ILE A 60 2.75 3.21 0.99
CA ILE A 60 4.01 2.45 0.87
C ILE A 60 4.69 2.66 -0.49
N ARG A 61 3.95 2.53 -1.60
CA ARG A 61 4.54 2.66 -2.95
C ARG A 61 4.87 4.09 -3.35
N GLN A 62 4.21 5.08 -2.76
CA GLN A 62 4.56 6.49 -2.97
C GLN A 62 5.87 6.87 -2.26
N ARG A 63 6.23 6.16 -1.17
CA ARG A 63 7.51 6.38 -0.47
C ARG A 63 8.70 6.18 -1.37
N PHE A 64 8.65 5.22 -2.31
CA PHE A 64 9.81 4.88 -3.15
C PHE A 64 10.29 6.06 -3.99
N GLU A 65 9.39 6.87 -4.51
CA GLU A 65 9.75 8.07 -5.25
C GLU A 65 10.31 9.16 -4.34
N THR A 66 9.57 9.47 -3.28
CA THR A 66 9.96 10.51 -2.32
C THR A 66 11.30 10.21 -1.65
N MET A 67 11.52 8.97 -1.23
CA MET A 67 12.80 8.59 -0.62
C MET A 67 13.94 8.55 -1.64
N THR A 68 13.69 8.18 -2.89
CA THR A 68 14.69 8.23 -3.96
C THR A 68 15.16 9.67 -4.18
N ASP A 69 14.25 10.61 -4.29
CA ASP A 69 14.56 12.03 -4.48
C ASP A 69 15.39 12.56 -3.30
N TYR A 70 14.98 12.25 -2.08
CA TYR A 70 15.69 12.67 -0.88
C TYR A 70 17.09 12.05 -0.77
N ILE A 71 17.22 10.75 -1.02
CA ILE A 71 18.53 10.06 -0.99
C ILE A 71 19.47 10.69 -2.01
N LEU A 72 19.00 10.96 -3.23
CA LEU A 72 19.84 11.59 -4.25
C LEU A 72 20.26 12.99 -3.88
N GLU A 73 19.35 13.79 -3.32
CA GLU A 73 19.68 15.12 -2.83
C GLU A 73 20.80 15.07 -1.78
N MET A 74 20.68 14.16 -0.82
CA MET A 74 21.70 13.97 0.21
C MET A 74 23.05 13.52 -0.35
N MET A 75 23.05 12.58 -1.30
CA MET A 75 24.27 12.11 -1.95
C MET A 75 24.93 13.23 -2.79
N GLN A 76 24.15 14.00 -3.53
CA GLN A 76 24.65 15.13 -4.31
C GLN A 76 25.30 16.19 -3.43
N LEU A 77 24.67 16.51 -2.28
CA LEU A 77 25.23 17.46 -1.33
C LEU A 77 26.49 16.94 -0.64
N GLN A 78 26.49 15.67 -0.20
CA GLN A 78 27.61 15.09 0.54
C GLN A 78 28.85 14.90 -0.33
N TYR A 79 28.69 14.49 -1.57
CA TYR A 79 29.80 14.12 -2.46
C TYR A 79 30.02 15.13 -3.59
N ASN A 80 29.29 16.23 -3.63
CA ASN A 80 29.35 17.27 -4.68
C ASN A 80 29.30 16.65 -6.09
N LEU A 81 28.35 15.75 -6.31
CA LEU A 81 28.19 15.05 -7.58
C LEU A 81 26.89 15.45 -8.28
N THR A 82 26.84 15.22 -9.59
CA THR A 82 25.62 15.36 -10.38
C THR A 82 25.13 13.96 -10.75
N VAL A 83 23.86 13.69 -10.50
CA VAL A 83 23.22 12.42 -10.85
C VAL A 83 22.37 12.61 -12.09
N SER A 84 22.59 11.77 -13.09
CA SER A 84 21.81 11.78 -14.32
C SER A 84 20.42 11.17 -14.14
N THR A 85 19.49 11.48 -15.04
CA THR A 85 18.16 10.88 -15.06
C THR A 85 18.19 9.34 -15.14
N PRO A 86 19.03 8.70 -15.97
CA PRO A 86 19.16 7.24 -15.97
C PRO A 86 19.60 6.66 -14.61
N GLU A 87 20.56 7.29 -13.93
CA GLU A 87 21.02 6.87 -12.60
C GLU A 87 19.92 7.00 -11.55
N LYS A 88 19.15 8.10 -11.58
CA LYS A 88 17.97 8.29 -10.75
C LYS A 88 16.94 7.18 -10.98
N ASN A 89 16.62 6.87 -12.23
CA ASN A 89 15.66 5.84 -12.58
C ASN A 89 16.14 4.44 -12.15
N GLN A 90 17.44 4.18 -12.25
CA GLN A 90 18.03 2.93 -11.79
C GLN A 90 17.91 2.79 -10.27
N LEU A 91 18.24 3.83 -9.51
CA LEU A 91 18.10 3.82 -8.05
C LEU A 91 16.64 3.61 -7.64
N LYS A 92 15.69 4.29 -8.27
CA LYS A 92 14.25 4.12 -8.03
C LYS A 92 13.82 2.67 -8.28
N LYS A 93 14.33 2.04 -9.33
CA LYS A 93 14.05 0.64 -9.66
C LYS A 93 14.62 -0.31 -8.61
N GLU A 94 15.86 -0.09 -8.15
CA GLU A 94 16.48 -0.90 -7.10
C GLU A 94 15.71 -0.79 -5.77
N ILE A 95 15.31 0.43 -5.37
CA ILE A 95 14.53 0.65 -4.15
C ILE A 95 13.17 -0.07 -4.23
N LYS A 96 12.48 -0.01 -5.38
CA LYS A 96 11.20 -0.72 -5.57
C LYS A 96 11.34 -2.23 -5.39
N LYS A 97 12.46 -2.82 -5.83
CA LYS A 97 12.71 -4.26 -5.68
C LYS A 97 12.91 -4.70 -4.23
N MET A 98 13.25 -3.78 -3.34
CA MET A 98 13.43 -4.06 -1.92
C MET A 98 12.11 -4.35 -1.21
N PHE A 99 10.98 -4.01 -1.82
CA PHE A 99 9.64 -4.31 -1.31
C PHE A 99 9.08 -5.57 -1.97
N ALA A 100 8.76 -6.58 -1.16
CA ALA A 100 8.32 -7.90 -1.63
C ALA A 100 6.91 -7.91 -2.22
N GLY A 101 6.12 -6.85 -2.05
CA GLY A 101 4.73 -6.78 -2.48
C GLY A 101 4.54 -6.10 -3.83
N ASN A 102 4.69 -6.83 -4.93
CA ASN A 102 4.54 -6.28 -6.29
C ASN A 102 3.11 -6.31 -6.83
N ASN A 103 2.26 -7.21 -6.32
CA ASN A 103 0.91 -7.45 -6.83
C ASN A 103 -0.09 -7.43 -5.68
N ASP A 104 -1.10 -6.57 -5.78
CA ASP A 104 -2.11 -6.38 -4.73
C ASP A 104 -2.90 -7.66 -4.44
N LEU A 105 -3.20 -8.44 -5.47
CA LEU A 105 -3.92 -9.70 -5.30
C LEU A 105 -3.08 -10.73 -4.55
N GLN A 106 -1.77 -10.79 -4.80
CA GLN A 106 -0.87 -11.67 -4.06
C GLN A 106 -0.77 -11.22 -2.60
N ILE A 107 -0.62 -9.92 -2.35
CA ILE A 107 -0.61 -9.36 -0.98
C ILE A 107 -1.92 -9.68 -0.25
N TYR A 108 -3.04 -9.57 -0.93
CA TYR A 108 -4.34 -9.91 -0.35
C TYR A 108 -4.45 -11.41 -0.02
N LYS A 109 -3.88 -12.26 -0.85
CA LYS A 109 -3.77 -13.69 -0.56
C LYS A 109 -2.85 -13.96 0.64
N ASP A 110 -1.69 -13.30 0.69
CA ASP A 110 -0.75 -13.39 1.82
C ASP A 110 -1.41 -12.99 3.14
N PHE A 111 -2.32 -12.01 3.11
CA PHE A 111 -3.12 -11.65 4.27
C PHE A 111 -3.91 -12.83 4.84
N PHE A 112 -4.59 -13.60 4.00
CA PHE A 112 -5.36 -14.77 4.48
C PHE A 112 -4.44 -15.87 5.03
N GLU A 113 -3.27 -16.04 4.47
CA GLU A 113 -2.26 -16.95 5.01
C GLU A 113 -1.74 -16.46 6.37
N TRP A 114 -1.49 -15.16 6.48
CA TRP A 114 -1.01 -14.53 7.70
C TRP A 114 -2.01 -14.63 8.87
N ILE A 115 -3.31 -14.50 8.61
CA ILE A 115 -4.35 -14.69 9.63
C ILE A 115 -4.72 -16.15 9.88
N GLY A 116 -4.09 -17.10 9.16
CA GLY A 116 -4.35 -18.54 9.30
C GLY A 116 -5.70 -19.00 8.73
N LYS A 117 -6.28 -18.26 7.78
CA LYS A 117 -7.58 -18.58 7.16
C LYS A 117 -7.49 -18.58 5.61
N PRO A 118 -6.56 -19.35 5.01
CA PRO A 118 -6.39 -19.36 3.55
C PRO A 118 -7.66 -19.82 2.80
N GLU A 119 -8.52 -20.62 3.44
CA GLU A 119 -9.78 -21.07 2.88
C GLU A 119 -10.82 -19.95 2.67
N MET A 120 -10.63 -18.81 3.33
CA MET A 120 -11.49 -17.64 3.16
C MET A 120 -11.23 -16.89 1.85
N PHE A 121 -10.09 -17.13 1.20
CA PHE A 121 -9.80 -16.62 -0.14
C PHE A 121 -10.17 -17.65 -1.19
N LYS A 122 -11.18 -17.37 -1.99
CA LYS A 122 -11.63 -18.22 -3.11
C LYS A 122 -11.75 -17.40 -4.38
N THR A 123 -11.30 -17.99 -5.47
CA THR A 123 -11.55 -17.47 -6.81
C THR A 123 -12.47 -18.41 -7.57
N ARG A 124 -13.34 -17.87 -8.39
CA ARG A 124 -14.15 -18.62 -9.34
C ARG A 124 -13.30 -19.05 -10.56
N LYS A 125 -13.88 -19.80 -11.48
CA LYS A 125 -13.24 -20.11 -12.77
C LYS A 125 -12.69 -18.83 -13.40
N ASN A 126 -11.54 -18.92 -14.07
CA ASN A 126 -10.83 -17.80 -14.69
C ASN A 126 -10.30 -16.73 -13.73
N ARG A 127 -10.02 -17.09 -12.46
CA ARG A 127 -9.49 -16.19 -11.43
C ARG A 127 -10.42 -15.00 -11.09
N ILE A 128 -11.73 -15.15 -11.32
CA ILE A 128 -12.71 -14.14 -10.94
C ILE A 128 -12.84 -14.12 -9.42
N LEU A 129 -12.69 -12.94 -8.83
CA LEU A 129 -12.86 -12.71 -7.40
C LEU A 129 -14.34 -12.81 -6.99
N GLU A 130 -14.58 -13.16 -5.74
CA GLU A 130 -15.90 -13.00 -5.13
C GLU A 130 -16.20 -11.51 -4.94
N TYR A 131 -17.48 -11.13 -5.06
CA TYR A 131 -17.91 -9.74 -4.85
C TYR A 131 -17.45 -9.19 -3.48
N ALA A 132 -17.47 -10.02 -2.45
CA ALA A 132 -17.04 -9.65 -1.10
C ALA A 132 -15.55 -9.29 -0.98
N ASP A 133 -14.72 -9.64 -1.98
CA ASP A 133 -13.29 -9.30 -2.01
C ASP A 133 -13.00 -7.92 -2.59
N LEU A 134 -13.96 -7.31 -3.29
CA LEU A 134 -13.72 -6.05 -4.01
C LEU A 134 -13.40 -4.88 -3.07
N ALA A 135 -14.20 -4.68 -2.03
CA ALA A 135 -13.97 -3.60 -1.07
C ALA A 135 -12.69 -3.82 -0.23
N PRO A 136 -12.41 -5.03 0.30
CA PRO A 136 -11.13 -5.33 0.93
C PRO A 136 -9.92 -5.06 0.04
N LEU A 137 -9.98 -5.48 -1.20
CA LEU A 137 -8.88 -5.29 -2.15
C LEU A 137 -8.70 -3.81 -2.50
N ALA A 138 -9.79 -3.06 -2.67
CA ALA A 138 -9.74 -1.60 -2.86
C ALA A 138 -9.14 -0.89 -1.63
N TYR A 139 -9.51 -1.32 -0.43
CA TYR A 139 -8.95 -0.81 0.82
C TYR A 139 -7.43 -1.01 0.89
N LEU A 140 -6.97 -2.22 0.59
CA LEU A 140 -5.55 -2.56 0.52
C LEU A 140 -4.82 -1.75 -0.56
N HIS A 141 -5.41 -1.63 -1.75
CA HIS A 141 -4.85 -0.85 -2.86
C HIS A 141 -4.63 0.62 -2.47
N ILE A 142 -5.59 1.24 -1.79
CA ILE A 142 -5.46 2.63 -1.32
C ILE A 142 -4.37 2.75 -0.27
N ALA A 143 -4.24 1.80 0.65
CA ALA A 143 -3.17 1.78 1.65
C ALA A 143 -1.78 1.69 1.01
N LEU A 144 -1.64 0.92 -0.08
CA LEU A 144 -0.38 0.73 -0.79
C LEU A 144 -0.03 1.90 -1.71
N ASN A 145 -0.99 2.38 -2.49
CA ASN A 145 -0.75 3.33 -3.59
C ASN A 145 -1.21 4.76 -3.28
N GLY A 146 -1.99 4.94 -2.21
CA GLY A 146 -2.65 6.21 -1.93
C GLY A 146 -3.91 6.41 -2.75
N ASN A 147 -4.50 7.55 -2.54
CA ASN A 147 -5.75 7.94 -3.15
C ASN A 147 -5.49 9.02 -4.19
N ASN A 148 -5.77 8.72 -5.45
CA ASN A 148 -5.86 9.72 -6.52
C ASN A 148 -7.22 10.43 -6.47
N ALA A 149 -7.75 10.65 -5.25
CA ALA A 149 -9.08 11.16 -5.05
C ALA A 149 -9.31 12.45 -5.83
N GLN A 150 -10.48 12.51 -6.29
CA GLN A 150 -11.12 13.68 -6.86
C GLN A 150 -11.18 14.79 -5.80
N SER A 151 -10.07 15.48 -5.60
CA SER A 151 -9.89 16.54 -4.58
C SER A 151 -10.88 17.70 -4.75
N TYR A 152 -11.56 17.75 -5.90
CA TYR A 152 -12.62 18.72 -6.17
C TYR A 152 -13.93 18.39 -5.44
N VAL A 153 -14.16 17.15 -4.99
CA VAL A 153 -15.33 16.78 -4.21
C VAL A 153 -15.21 17.38 -2.81
N LYS A 154 -16.09 18.32 -2.49
CA LYS A 154 -16.11 19.01 -1.19
C LYS A 154 -17.13 18.45 -0.23
N HIS A 155 -18.15 17.80 -0.75
CA HIS A 155 -19.23 17.21 0.03
C HIS A 155 -19.75 15.95 -0.67
N LEU A 156 -19.93 14.88 0.09
CA LEU A 156 -20.48 13.61 -0.35
C LEU A 156 -21.79 13.32 0.40
N LEU A 157 -22.83 13.03 -0.34
CA LEU A 157 -24.10 12.53 0.20
C LEU A 157 -24.11 11.01 0.07
N ILE A 158 -24.44 10.33 1.15
CA ILE A 158 -24.56 8.87 1.18
C ILE A 158 -25.99 8.55 1.60
N ASP A 159 -26.74 8.02 0.65
CA ASP A 159 -28.11 7.52 0.86
C ASP A 159 -28.06 6.01 1.15
N GLU A 160 -29.04 5.53 1.91
CA GLU A 160 -29.18 4.10 2.27
C GLU A 160 -27.89 3.51 2.85
N MET A 161 -27.27 4.22 3.78
CA MET A 161 -25.99 3.84 4.39
C MET A 161 -26.00 2.42 4.98
N GLN A 162 -27.15 1.94 5.42
CA GLN A 162 -27.33 0.60 5.97
C GLN A 162 -27.07 -0.53 4.96
N ASP A 163 -27.12 -0.23 3.66
CA ASP A 163 -26.84 -1.19 2.59
C ASP A 163 -25.33 -1.42 2.36
N TYR A 164 -24.49 -0.56 2.94
CA TYR A 164 -23.05 -0.67 2.85
C TYR A 164 -22.46 -1.50 3.99
N SER A 165 -21.58 -2.42 3.66
CA SER A 165 -20.78 -3.09 4.68
C SER A 165 -19.77 -2.13 5.33
N PRO A 166 -19.31 -2.39 6.56
CA PRO A 166 -18.31 -1.57 7.23
C PRO A 166 -17.07 -1.27 6.38
N ILE A 167 -16.56 -2.25 5.65
CA ILE A 167 -15.37 -2.05 4.81
C ILE A 167 -15.67 -1.20 3.57
N GLN A 168 -16.85 -1.31 2.97
CA GLN A 168 -17.27 -0.43 1.87
C GLN A 168 -17.31 1.02 2.34
N TYR A 169 -17.85 1.28 3.52
CA TYR A 169 -17.86 2.61 4.10
C TYR A 169 -16.43 3.14 4.37
N LYS A 170 -15.54 2.29 4.88
CA LYS A 170 -14.12 2.65 5.07
C LYS A 170 -13.43 3.01 3.76
N VAL A 171 -13.72 2.30 2.68
CA VAL A 171 -13.22 2.63 1.33
C VAL A 171 -13.73 4.00 0.90
N ILE A 172 -15.04 4.27 1.04
CA ILE A 172 -15.64 5.56 0.73
C ILE A 172 -14.99 6.70 1.53
N GLN A 173 -14.74 6.49 2.83
CA GLN A 173 -14.07 7.47 3.68
C GLN A 173 -12.65 7.78 3.18
N LYS A 174 -11.91 6.78 2.73
CA LYS A 174 -10.55 6.95 2.19
C LYS A 174 -10.55 7.62 0.81
N LEU A 175 -11.52 7.27 -0.05
CA LEU A 175 -11.64 7.86 -1.39
C LEU A 175 -12.06 9.32 -1.36
N TYR A 176 -12.91 9.69 -0.42
CA TYR A 176 -13.49 11.04 -0.34
C TYR A 176 -13.23 11.65 1.05
N PRO A 177 -12.03 12.21 1.29
CA PRO A 177 -11.69 12.85 2.57
C PRO A 177 -12.35 14.24 2.69
N CYS A 178 -13.64 14.33 2.41
CA CYS A 178 -14.43 15.54 2.45
C CYS A 178 -15.58 15.40 3.46
N ARG A 179 -16.35 16.48 3.64
CA ARG A 179 -17.57 16.46 4.45
C ARG A 179 -18.57 15.45 3.89
N LYS A 180 -19.21 14.70 4.77
CA LYS A 180 -20.20 13.67 4.42
C LYS A 180 -21.51 13.92 5.15
N THR A 181 -22.61 13.71 4.45
CA THR A 181 -23.95 13.63 5.03
C THR A 181 -24.51 12.23 4.74
N ILE A 182 -25.00 11.59 5.77
CA ILE A 182 -25.63 10.27 5.71
C ILE A 182 -27.14 10.50 5.80
N LEU A 183 -27.88 9.95 4.89
CA LEU A 183 -29.33 10.00 4.83
C LEU A 183 -29.93 8.63 5.19
#